data_fbe874f3d30bf321824fcdb90db1b906
#
_entry.id   fbe874f3d30bf321824fcdb90db1b906
#
_cell.length_a   1.000
_cell.length_b   1.000
_cell.length_c   1.000
_cell.angle_alpha   90.00
_cell.angle_beta   90.00
_cell.angle_gamma   90.00
#
_symmetry.space_group_name_H-M   'P 1'
#
loop_
_entity.id
_entity.type
_entity.pdbx_description
1 polymer ?
#
loop_
_entity_poly.entity_id
_entity_poly.type
_entity_poly.pdbx_seq_one_letter_code
_entity_poly.pdbx_strand_id
1 'polypeptide(L)'
;MTQKLVLFTKDSCYYCHMLKEKLYEWGYDYTVLNNHPLPNGHKTYPQLYYRGNDIQQGNSVDLTEDLLKERLQSLQWTSQDSGVEGEL
;
A
#
# COMPACT_ATOMS: atom_id res chain seq x y z
N MET A 1 -4.76 4.82 15.79
CA MET A 1 -3.86 3.86 15.23
C MET A 1 -3.33 4.30 13.93
N THR A 2 -2.06 4.12 13.76
CA THR A 2 -1.42 4.53 12.53
C THR A 2 -1.62 3.46 11.49
N GLN A 3 -1.90 3.90 10.26
CA GLN A 3 -1.98 2.99 9.16
C GLN A 3 -0.64 2.91 8.54
N LYS A 4 -0.01 1.78 8.59
CA LYS A 4 1.31 1.64 8.01
C LYS A 4 1.25 0.74 6.79
N LEU A 5 1.68 1.28 5.69
CA LEU A 5 1.73 0.54 4.44
C LEU A 5 3.05 -0.20 4.34
N VAL A 6 3.09 -1.24 3.54
CA VAL A 6 4.31 -1.99 3.29
C VAL A 6 4.64 -1.86 1.82
N LEU A 7 5.83 -1.34 1.54
CA LEU A 7 6.26 -1.10 0.17
C LEU A 7 7.42 -2.02 -0.15
N PHE A 8 7.22 -2.89 -1.13
CA PHE A 8 8.26 -3.80 -1.58
C PHE A 8 9.03 -3.12 -2.70
N THR A 9 10.34 -2.99 -2.54
CA THR A 9 11.20 -2.31 -3.49
C THR A 9 12.39 -3.19 -3.83
N LYS A 10 13.18 -2.73 -4.81
CA LYS A 10 14.44 -3.38 -5.12
C LYS A 10 15.45 -2.29 -5.47
N ASP A 11 16.72 -2.67 -5.54
CA ASP A 11 17.76 -1.73 -5.87
C ASP A 11 17.59 -1.22 -7.29
N SER A 12 17.99 0.02 -7.52
CA SER A 12 17.97 0.64 -8.84
C SER A 12 16.59 0.64 -9.48
N CYS A 13 15.58 0.86 -8.69
CA CYS A 13 14.20 0.85 -9.17
C CYS A 13 13.67 2.27 -9.22
N TYR A 14 13.53 2.78 -10.43
CA TYR A 14 13.05 4.15 -10.64
C TYR A 14 11.61 4.30 -10.13
N TYR A 15 10.76 3.35 -10.47
CA TYR A 15 9.34 3.46 -10.06
C TYR A 15 9.16 3.26 -8.56
N CYS A 16 10.08 2.52 -7.92
CA CYS A 16 10.04 2.41 -6.47
C CYS A 16 10.29 3.78 -5.84
N HIS A 17 11.27 4.49 -6.36
CA HIS A 17 11.60 5.81 -5.87
C HIS A 17 10.42 6.76 -6.06
N MET A 18 9.79 6.71 -7.23
CA MET A 18 8.66 7.57 -7.51
C MET A 18 7.50 7.30 -6.57
N LEU A 19 7.23 6.04 -6.30
CA LEU A 19 6.12 5.69 -5.42
C LEU A 19 6.41 6.14 -3.98
N LYS A 20 7.66 6.02 -3.54
CA LYS A 20 8.02 6.52 -2.22
C LYS A 20 7.74 8.01 -2.11
N GLU A 21 8.07 8.76 -3.14
CA GLU A 21 7.84 10.19 -3.13
C GLU A 21 6.35 10.50 -3.08
N LYS A 22 5.55 9.76 -3.83
CA LYS A 22 4.11 9.96 -3.81
C LYS A 22 3.54 9.71 -2.42
N LEU A 23 3.93 8.61 -1.79
CA LEU A 23 3.43 8.27 -0.47
C LEU A 23 3.83 9.33 0.54
N TYR A 24 5.03 9.84 0.43
CA TYR A 24 5.49 10.88 1.32
C TYR A 24 4.64 12.14 1.13
N GLU A 25 4.40 12.53 -0.10
CA GLU A 25 3.63 13.73 -0.39
C GLU A 25 2.17 13.58 0.05
N TRP A 26 1.63 12.39 -0.05
CA TRP A 26 0.25 12.15 0.36
C TRP A 26 0.12 11.98 1.87
N GLY A 27 1.23 11.95 2.60
CA GLY A 27 1.19 11.88 4.05
C GLY A 27 0.99 10.50 4.64
N TYR A 28 1.32 9.45 3.90
CA TYR A 28 1.15 8.10 4.42
C TYR A 28 2.45 7.59 5.02
N ASP A 29 2.32 6.84 6.12
CA ASP A 29 3.43 6.12 6.69
C ASP A 29 3.61 4.81 5.97
N TYR A 30 4.85 4.42 5.75
CA TYR A 30 5.10 3.15 5.10
C TYR A 30 6.42 2.57 5.56
N THR A 31 6.53 1.25 5.48
CA THR A 31 7.74 0.51 5.76
C THR A 31 8.27 -0.02 4.44
N VAL A 32 9.57 0.10 4.22
CA VAL A 32 10.19 -0.37 2.98
C VAL A 32 10.84 -1.73 3.22
N LEU A 33 10.52 -2.69 2.36
CA LEU A 33 11.18 -3.99 2.35
C LEU A 33 11.93 -4.08 1.03
N ASN A 34 13.23 -3.74 1.08
CA ASN A 34 14.04 -3.69 -0.11
C ASN A 34 14.61 -5.06 -0.42
N ASN A 35 14.54 -5.47 -1.67
CA ASN A 35 15.06 -6.76 -2.14
C ASN A 35 14.42 -7.94 -1.43
N HIS A 36 13.20 -7.79 -0.97
CA HIS A 36 12.47 -8.82 -0.26
C HIS A 36 11.59 -9.59 -1.25
N PRO A 37 11.42 -10.88 -1.07
CA PRO A 37 10.54 -11.63 -1.97
C PRO A 37 9.12 -11.09 -1.93
N LEU A 38 8.48 -11.10 -3.09
CA LEU A 38 7.12 -10.58 -3.21
C LEU A 38 6.10 -11.66 -2.87
N PRO A 39 5.02 -11.28 -2.20
CA PRO A 39 3.95 -12.23 -1.92
C PRO A 39 3.05 -12.42 -3.12
N ASN A 40 2.21 -13.43 -3.06
CA ASN A 40 1.14 -13.63 -4.03
C ASN A 40 1.61 -13.79 -5.47
N GLY A 41 2.84 -14.24 -5.66
CA GLY A 41 3.33 -14.51 -7.01
C GLY A 41 3.66 -13.28 -7.83
N HIS A 42 3.67 -12.11 -7.23
CA HIS A 42 4.07 -10.90 -7.95
C HIS A 42 5.54 -10.97 -8.31
N LYS A 43 5.88 -10.39 -9.45
CA LYS A 43 7.25 -10.45 -9.94
C LYS A 43 7.82 -9.08 -10.28
N THR A 44 7.06 -8.02 -10.10
CA THR A 44 7.50 -6.69 -10.45
C THR A 44 7.52 -5.80 -9.22
N TYR A 45 8.40 -4.81 -9.25
CA TYR A 45 8.51 -3.82 -8.19
C TYR A 45 8.21 -2.45 -8.77
N PRO A 46 7.67 -1.54 -7.97
CA PRO A 46 7.32 -1.69 -6.58
C PRO A 46 5.96 -2.38 -6.41
N GLN A 47 5.70 -2.88 -5.20
CA GLN A 47 4.39 -3.41 -4.84
C GLN A 47 4.00 -2.82 -3.50
N LEU A 48 2.76 -2.39 -3.36
CA LEU A 48 2.29 -1.73 -2.16
C LEU A 48 1.19 -2.56 -1.51
N TYR A 49 1.37 -2.84 -0.22
CA TYR A 49 0.44 -3.69 0.51
C TYR A 49 -0.02 -3.02 1.79
N TYR A 50 -1.19 -3.39 2.25
CA TYR A 50 -1.71 -2.96 3.53
C TYR A 50 -2.40 -4.15 4.17
N ARG A 51 -1.90 -4.55 5.35
CA ARG A 51 -2.45 -5.69 6.09
C ARG A 51 -2.46 -6.95 5.23
N GLY A 52 -1.43 -7.15 4.45
CA GLY A 52 -1.32 -8.33 3.61
C GLY A 52 -2.13 -8.28 2.33
N ASN A 53 -2.82 -7.17 2.06
CA ASN A 53 -3.63 -7.03 0.87
C ASN A 53 -2.95 -6.12 -0.13
N ASP A 54 -2.98 -6.52 -1.39
CA ASP A 54 -2.38 -5.74 -2.47
C ASP A 54 -3.29 -4.54 -2.75
N ILE A 55 -2.86 -3.36 -2.34
CA ILE A 55 -3.64 -2.16 -2.58
C ILE A 55 -3.16 -1.39 -3.81
N GLN A 56 -2.06 -1.82 -4.41
CA GLN A 56 -1.61 -1.18 -5.63
C GLN A 56 -2.41 -1.66 -6.85
N GLN A 57 -2.66 -2.94 -6.93
CA GLN A 57 -3.53 -3.54 -7.93
C GLN A 57 -3.17 -3.14 -9.35
N GLY A 58 -1.91 -3.28 -9.70
CA GLY A 58 -1.46 -2.95 -11.04
C GLY A 58 -0.19 -2.14 -11.01
N ASN A 59 -0.01 -1.30 -12.00
CA ASN A 59 1.20 -0.50 -12.09
C ASN A 59 1.18 0.65 -11.12
N SER A 60 2.33 0.90 -10.50
CA SER A 60 2.43 1.99 -9.55
C SER A 60 2.23 3.34 -10.23
N VAL A 61 2.55 3.45 -11.51
CA VAL A 61 2.38 4.73 -12.20
C VAL A 61 0.92 5.11 -12.34
N ASP A 62 0.03 4.13 -12.31
CA ASP A 62 -1.39 4.40 -12.43
C ASP A 62 -2.06 4.64 -11.08
N LEU A 63 -1.32 4.51 -10.01
CA LEU A 63 -1.88 4.68 -8.68
C LEU A 63 -1.99 6.16 -8.36
N THR A 64 -3.19 6.60 -8.01
CA THR A 64 -3.42 7.97 -7.60
C THR A 64 -3.80 7.99 -6.13
N GLU A 65 -3.76 9.18 -5.55
CA GLU A 65 -4.13 9.31 -4.15
C GLU A 65 -5.59 8.91 -3.93
N ASP A 66 -6.46 9.26 -4.87
CA ASP A 66 -7.87 8.91 -4.73
C ASP A 66 -8.07 7.41 -4.75
N LEU A 67 -7.39 6.71 -5.65
CA LEU A 67 -7.48 5.26 -5.70
C LEU A 67 -6.96 4.63 -4.42
N LEU A 68 -5.85 5.16 -3.92
CA LEU A 68 -5.28 4.63 -2.70
C LEU A 68 -6.22 4.84 -1.52
N LYS A 69 -6.80 6.02 -1.41
CA LYS A 69 -7.75 6.28 -0.34
C LYS A 69 -8.93 5.35 -0.42
N GLU A 70 -9.44 5.15 -1.61
CA GLU A 70 -10.60 4.29 -1.81
C GLU A 70 -10.29 2.86 -1.37
N ARG A 71 -9.13 2.36 -1.76
CA ARG A 71 -8.76 1.00 -1.42
C ARG A 71 -8.50 0.83 0.07
N LEU A 72 -7.89 1.82 0.69
CA LEU A 72 -7.67 1.78 2.13
C LEU A 72 -8.97 1.87 2.89
N GLN A 73 -9.89 2.70 2.44
CA GLN A 73 -11.18 2.82 3.10
C GLN A 73 -11.95 1.51 3.04
N SER A 74 -11.84 0.82 1.91
CA SER A 74 -12.50 -0.46 1.77
C SER A 74 -11.99 -1.47 2.80
N LEU A 75 -10.68 -1.50 3.02
CA LEU A 75 -10.10 -2.41 3.98
C LEU A 75 -10.41 -2.00 5.41
N GLN A 76 -10.36 -0.72 5.67
CA GLN A 76 -10.68 -0.24 7.00
C GLN A 76 -12.14 -0.43 7.31
N TRP A 77 -12.98 -0.19 6.32
CA TRP A 77 -14.40 -0.36 6.49
C TRP A 77 -14.70 -1.79 6.88
N THR A 78 -14.06 -2.75 6.21
CA THR A 78 -14.25 -4.13 6.53
C THR A 78 -13.82 -4.43 7.97
N SER A 79 -12.68 -3.90 8.36
CA SER A 79 -12.22 -4.10 9.72
C SER A 79 -13.13 -3.46 10.72
N GLN A 80 -13.54 -2.26 10.44
CA GLN A 80 -14.41 -1.57 11.37
C GLN A 80 -15.75 -2.22 11.48
N ASP A 81 -16.25 -2.68 10.36
CA ASP A 81 -17.51 -3.32 10.37
C ASP A 81 -17.53 -4.46 11.32
N SER A 82 -16.46 -5.22 11.33
CA SER A 82 -16.44 -6.33 12.24
C SER A 82 -16.22 -5.87 13.67
N GLY A 83 -15.55 -4.75 13.87
CA GLY A 83 -15.27 -4.34 15.20
C GLY A 83 -16.27 -3.43 15.74
N VAL A 84 -16.78 -2.63 14.90
CA VAL A 84 -17.50 -1.65 15.35
C VAL A 84 -18.78 -1.89 15.58
N GLU A 85 -19.08 -2.45 14.91
CA GLU A 85 -20.18 -2.50 14.96
C GLU A 85 -20.60 -2.25 16.09
N GLY A 86 -20.17 -2.52 16.70
CA GLY A 86 -20.62 -2.26 17.78
C GLY A 86 -20.61 -0.98 18.16
N GLU A 87 -20.00 -0.38 17.78
CA GLU A 87 -19.90 0.77 18.19
C GLU A 87 -20.78 1.52 17.98
N LEU A 88 -21.26 1.35 17.41
CA LEU A 88 -22.11 2.22 17.16
C LEU A 88 -22.97 2.44 17.97
#